data_6b1af4abc2fb25b8a845945b73508f82
#
_entry.id   6b1af4abc2fb25b8a845945b73508f82
#
_cell.length_a   1.000
_cell.length_b   1.000
_cell.length_c   1.000
_cell.angle_alpha   90.00
_cell.angle_beta   90.00
_cell.angle_gamma   90.00
#
_symmetry.space_group_name_H-M   'P 1'
#
loop_
_entity.id
_entity.type
_entity.pdbx_description
1 polymer ?
#
loop_
_entity_poly.entity_id
_entity_poly.type
_entity_poly.pdbx_seq_one_letter_code
_entity_poly.pdbx_strand_id
1 'polypeptide(L)'
;MAEPVFISENPESFGVAMRKLREIRGWTRADFLRQLGKATGYYMHATTLKRIEDGEKIARVHEALMIAKIFGMTIEEMGEFGTDDEKQILVHLKHANALFSDTSTRLADLVAQWSQKRQTLRDYVEEAEKIGLTENDDENLAAAYRLLAEFGTLDAIQ
;
A
#
# COMPACT_ATOMS: atom_id res chain seq x y z
N MET A 1 38.75 -8.39 14.25
CA MET A 1 37.69 -9.30 14.77
C MET A 1 36.37 -8.58 14.58
N ALA A 2 35.51 -9.09 13.70
CA ALA A 2 34.18 -8.54 13.54
C ALA A 2 33.38 -8.90 14.81
N GLU A 3 32.80 -7.92 15.48
CA GLU A 3 31.85 -8.16 16.55
C GLU A 3 30.69 -8.97 16.02
N PRO A 4 30.17 -9.96 16.77
CA PRO A 4 28.98 -10.67 16.34
C PRO A 4 27.83 -9.66 16.26
N VAL A 5 27.21 -9.54 15.10
CA VAL A 5 25.97 -8.79 14.93
C VAL A 5 24.92 -9.44 15.83
N PHE A 6 24.64 -8.84 16.97
CA PHE A 6 23.56 -9.24 17.86
C PHE A 6 22.23 -8.95 17.15
N ILE A 7 21.72 -9.98 16.50
CA ILE A 7 20.31 -10.00 16.10
C ILE A 7 19.53 -10.05 17.41
N SER A 8 18.93 -8.92 17.79
CA SER A 8 18.01 -8.69 18.91
C SER A 8 18.09 -9.73 20.04
N GLU A 9 18.40 -9.28 21.25
CA GLU A 9 18.52 -10.13 22.46
C GLU A 9 17.24 -10.95 22.77
N ASN A 10 16.15 -10.69 22.06
CA ASN A 10 14.88 -11.41 22.21
C ASN A 10 14.32 -11.84 20.85
N PRO A 11 14.52 -13.10 20.44
CA PRO A 11 13.98 -13.62 19.18
C PRO A 11 12.44 -13.67 19.13
N GLU A 12 11.75 -13.58 20.27
CA GLU A 12 10.29 -13.49 20.35
C GLU A 12 9.81 -12.11 19.87
N SER A 13 10.62 -11.05 20.01
CA SER A 13 10.30 -9.69 19.60
C SER A 13 10.02 -9.57 18.11
N PHE A 14 10.77 -10.29 17.26
CA PHE A 14 10.59 -10.27 15.82
C PHE A 14 9.22 -10.84 15.39
N GLY A 15 8.78 -11.95 16.00
CA GLY A 15 7.47 -12.56 15.72
C GLY A 15 6.31 -11.64 16.14
N VAL A 16 6.45 -11.02 17.31
CA VAL A 16 5.48 -10.04 17.84
C VAL A 16 5.41 -8.82 16.90
N ALA A 17 6.55 -8.29 16.50
CA ALA A 17 6.64 -7.17 15.55
C ALA A 17 5.96 -7.51 14.23
N MET A 18 6.27 -8.66 13.65
CA MET A 18 5.68 -9.14 12.41
C MET A 18 4.16 -9.22 12.50
N ARG A 19 3.61 -9.78 13.60
CA ARG A 19 2.17 -9.87 13.84
C ARG A 19 1.53 -8.49 13.93
N LYS A 20 2.09 -7.59 14.76
CA LYS A 20 1.60 -6.21 14.92
C LYS A 20 1.59 -5.46 13.58
N LEU A 21 2.67 -5.51 12.82
CA LEU A 21 2.79 -4.84 11.52
C LEU A 21 1.79 -5.38 10.50
N ARG A 22 1.54 -6.68 10.50
CA ARG A 22 0.51 -7.32 9.66
C ARG A 22 -0.89 -6.81 10.03
N GLU A 23 -1.20 -6.77 11.33
CA GLU A 23 -2.51 -6.30 11.83
C GLU A 23 -2.75 -4.83 11.55
N ILE A 24 -1.72 -3.97 11.69
CA ILE A 24 -1.79 -2.55 11.33
C ILE A 24 -2.14 -2.36 9.86
N ARG A 25 -1.61 -3.20 8.96
CA ARG A 25 -1.95 -3.17 7.54
C ARG A 25 -3.31 -3.79 7.21
N GLY A 26 -4.05 -4.25 8.21
CA GLY A 26 -5.33 -4.93 8.03
C GLY A 26 -5.22 -6.27 7.30
N TRP A 27 -4.01 -6.86 7.27
CA TRP A 27 -3.79 -8.11 6.55
C TRP A 27 -4.15 -9.32 7.40
N THR A 28 -4.90 -10.24 6.82
CA THR A 28 -5.00 -11.60 7.34
C THR A 28 -3.67 -12.34 7.15
N ARG A 29 -3.46 -13.48 7.81
CA ARG A 29 -2.29 -14.33 7.55
C ARG A 29 -2.21 -14.77 6.09
N ALA A 30 -3.35 -15.03 5.46
CA ALA A 30 -3.42 -15.39 4.05
C ALA A 30 -3.00 -14.22 3.14
N ASP A 31 -3.41 -13.01 3.46
CA ASP A 31 -2.99 -11.81 2.73
C ASP A 31 -1.49 -11.59 2.84
N PHE A 32 -0.94 -11.71 4.05
CA PHE A 32 0.51 -11.59 4.26
C PHE A 32 1.28 -12.60 3.42
N LEU A 33 0.90 -13.88 3.45
CA LEU A 33 1.57 -14.94 2.66
C LEU A 33 1.50 -14.66 1.14
N ARG A 34 0.36 -14.15 0.69
CA ARG A 34 0.20 -13.74 -0.72
C ARG A 34 1.12 -12.58 -1.08
N GLN A 35 1.22 -11.56 -0.22
CA GLN A 35 2.12 -10.42 -0.44
C GLN A 35 3.60 -10.86 -0.36
N LEU A 36 3.94 -11.76 0.57
CA LEU A 36 5.28 -12.33 0.68
C LEU A 36 5.71 -13.00 -0.62
N GLY A 37 4.86 -13.88 -1.17
CA GLY A 37 5.12 -14.54 -2.43
C GLY A 37 5.28 -13.57 -3.60
N LYS A 38 4.39 -12.57 -3.70
CA LYS A 38 4.43 -11.55 -4.77
C LYS A 38 5.69 -10.68 -4.71
N ALA A 39 6.05 -10.21 -3.53
CA ALA A 39 7.13 -9.22 -3.38
C ALA A 39 8.53 -9.86 -3.41
N THR A 40 8.66 -11.11 -2.97
CA THR A 40 9.96 -11.74 -2.74
C THR A 40 10.18 -13.04 -3.51
N GLY A 41 9.13 -13.64 -4.06
CA GLY A 41 9.16 -14.99 -4.63
C GLY A 41 9.27 -16.10 -3.58
N TYR A 42 9.29 -15.77 -2.29
CA TYR A 42 9.39 -16.73 -1.20
C TYR A 42 8.01 -17.15 -0.70
N TYR A 43 7.79 -18.46 -0.59
CA TYR A 43 6.54 -19.05 -0.14
C TYR A 43 6.73 -19.72 1.23
N MET A 44 5.95 -19.28 2.21
CA MET A 44 5.93 -19.81 3.57
C MET A 44 4.60 -20.51 3.85
N HIS A 45 4.64 -21.61 4.59
CA HIS A 45 3.42 -22.27 5.06
C HIS A 45 2.73 -21.47 6.16
N ALA A 46 1.39 -21.47 6.19
CA ALA A 46 0.59 -20.76 7.17
C ALA A 46 0.90 -21.19 8.63
N THR A 47 1.21 -22.48 8.82
CA THR A 47 1.64 -23.01 10.12
C THR A 47 2.99 -22.46 10.57
N THR A 48 3.92 -22.25 9.64
CA THR A 48 5.22 -21.62 9.92
C THR A 48 5.03 -20.16 10.33
N LEU A 49 4.24 -19.40 9.55
CA LEU A 49 3.90 -18.03 9.87
C LEU A 49 3.31 -17.93 11.28
N LYS A 50 2.27 -18.75 11.57
CA LYS A 50 1.62 -18.76 12.88
C LYS A 50 2.62 -19.00 14.01
N ARG A 51 3.50 -20.01 13.87
CA ARG A 51 4.50 -20.36 14.89
C ARG A 51 5.53 -19.26 15.11
N ILE A 52 5.90 -18.51 14.06
CA ILE A 52 6.79 -17.35 14.21
C ILE A 52 6.06 -16.22 14.94
N GLU A 53 4.81 -15.92 14.59
CA GLU A 53 4.00 -14.89 15.25
C GLU A 53 3.72 -15.19 16.71
N ASP A 54 3.58 -16.47 17.06
CA ASP A 54 3.30 -16.94 18.44
C ASP A 54 4.59 -17.15 19.26
N GLY A 55 5.77 -16.88 18.69
CA GLY A 55 7.07 -17.08 19.36
C GLY A 55 7.52 -18.54 19.47
N GLU A 56 6.75 -19.49 18.93
CA GLU A 56 7.06 -20.93 18.99
C GLU A 56 8.20 -21.35 18.04
N LYS A 57 8.53 -20.49 17.07
CA LYS A 57 9.59 -20.70 16.09
C LYS A 57 10.33 -19.42 15.83
N ILE A 58 11.65 -19.47 15.90
CA ILE A 58 12.53 -18.38 15.44
C ILE A 58 12.55 -18.36 13.91
N ALA A 59 12.35 -17.19 13.31
CA ALA A 59 12.51 -17.02 11.87
C ALA A 59 13.99 -17.25 11.48
N ARG A 60 14.22 -18.03 10.42
CA ARG A 60 15.57 -18.16 9.86
C ARG A 60 15.99 -16.83 9.23
N VAL A 61 17.28 -16.56 9.13
CA VAL A 61 17.81 -15.28 8.60
C VAL A 61 17.18 -14.91 7.25
N HIS A 62 17.10 -15.87 6.31
CA HIS A 62 16.47 -15.60 5.02
C HIS A 62 14.96 -15.35 5.12
N GLU A 63 14.24 -16.03 6.03
CA GLU A 63 12.82 -15.78 6.33
C GLU A 63 12.66 -14.36 6.87
N ALA A 64 13.49 -13.99 7.84
CA ALA A 64 13.47 -12.65 8.44
C ALA A 64 13.75 -11.53 7.42
N LEU A 65 14.73 -11.72 6.53
CA LEU A 65 15.04 -10.77 5.46
C LEU A 65 13.86 -10.58 4.50
N MET A 66 13.20 -11.66 4.08
CA MET A 66 12.04 -11.58 3.19
C MET A 66 10.84 -10.93 3.87
N ILE A 67 10.63 -11.22 5.15
CA ILE A 67 9.58 -10.60 5.97
C ILE A 67 9.85 -9.10 6.15
N ALA A 68 11.05 -8.73 6.56
CA ALA A 68 11.45 -7.34 6.76
C ALA A 68 11.28 -6.51 5.47
N LYS A 69 11.64 -7.09 4.32
CA LYS A 69 11.48 -6.45 3.00
C LYS A 69 10.04 -6.07 2.68
N ILE A 70 9.05 -6.92 3.03
CA ILE A 70 7.62 -6.60 2.80
C ILE A 70 7.20 -5.38 3.61
N PHE A 71 7.74 -5.28 4.82
CA PHE A 71 7.44 -4.15 5.70
C PHE A 71 8.27 -2.91 5.38
N GLY A 72 9.28 -3.01 4.51
CA GLY A 72 10.21 -1.94 4.19
C GLY A 72 11.10 -1.57 5.38
N MET A 73 11.41 -2.55 6.23
CA MET A 73 12.20 -2.42 7.45
C MET A 73 13.46 -3.27 7.35
N THR A 74 14.44 -2.95 8.20
CA THR A 74 15.56 -3.86 8.49
C THR A 74 15.17 -4.91 9.56
N ILE A 75 15.94 -5.96 9.70
CA ILE A 75 15.70 -6.96 10.76
C ILE A 75 15.87 -6.32 12.13
N GLU A 76 16.84 -5.41 12.27
CA GLU A 76 17.13 -4.66 13.49
C GLU A 76 15.93 -3.79 13.87
N GLU A 77 15.40 -3.00 12.92
CA GLU A 77 14.20 -2.18 13.14
C GLU A 77 13.00 -3.04 13.57
N MET A 78 12.83 -4.24 13.00
CA MET A 78 11.78 -5.16 13.42
C MET A 78 12.02 -5.72 14.83
N GLY A 79 13.27 -5.99 15.19
CA GLY A 79 13.63 -6.45 16.53
C GLY A 79 13.34 -5.40 17.60
N GLU A 80 13.68 -4.14 17.34
CA GLU A 80 13.41 -3.00 18.21
C GLU A 80 11.92 -2.68 18.34
N PHE A 81 11.16 -2.89 17.28
CA PHE A 81 9.73 -2.65 17.22
C PHE A 81 8.93 -3.46 18.28
N GLY A 82 9.45 -4.58 18.75
CA GLY A 82 8.80 -5.44 19.75
C GLY A 82 9.05 -5.08 21.21
N THR A 83 10.02 -4.20 21.52
CA THR A 83 10.59 -4.08 22.88
C THR A 83 10.36 -2.76 23.60
N ASP A 84 10.11 -1.66 22.89
CA ASP A 84 10.01 -0.32 23.47
C ASP A 84 8.83 0.45 22.85
N ASP A 85 7.87 0.86 23.68
CA ASP A 85 6.63 1.53 23.23
C ASP A 85 6.93 2.86 22.52
N GLU A 86 7.93 3.63 22.95
CA GLU A 86 8.32 4.88 22.32
C GLU A 86 8.93 4.64 20.94
N LYS A 87 9.85 3.69 20.84
CA LYS A 87 10.47 3.29 19.57
C LYS A 87 9.42 2.68 18.63
N GLN A 88 8.48 1.89 19.18
CA GLN A 88 7.36 1.38 18.40
C GLN A 88 6.55 2.49 17.75
N ILE A 89 6.18 3.54 18.49
CA ILE A 89 5.41 4.67 17.97
C ILE A 89 6.18 5.38 16.85
N LEU A 90 7.48 5.62 17.02
CA LEU A 90 8.32 6.28 16.00
C LEU A 90 8.43 5.45 14.71
N VAL A 91 8.59 4.14 14.84
CA VAL A 91 8.61 3.23 13.68
C VAL A 91 7.24 3.17 13.01
N HIS A 92 6.14 3.14 13.78
CA HIS A 92 4.78 3.22 13.24
C HIS A 92 4.55 4.52 12.46
N LEU A 93 4.99 5.66 13.00
CA LEU A 93 4.90 6.96 12.34
C LEU A 93 5.69 6.97 11.04
N LYS A 94 6.92 6.47 11.03
CA LYS A 94 7.75 6.35 9.83
C LYS A 94 7.02 5.55 8.74
N HIS A 95 6.45 4.40 9.09
CA HIS A 95 5.71 3.56 8.15
C HIS A 95 4.40 4.18 7.70
N ALA A 96 3.62 4.72 8.64
CA ALA A 96 2.37 5.39 8.31
C ALA A 96 2.62 6.57 7.35
N ASN A 97 3.65 7.37 7.60
CA ASN A 97 4.05 8.47 6.73
C ASN A 97 4.45 7.98 5.33
N ALA A 98 5.25 6.91 5.23
CA ALA A 98 5.65 6.35 3.94
C ALA A 98 4.46 5.82 3.14
N LEU A 99 3.54 5.08 3.78
CA LEU A 99 2.32 4.56 3.15
C LEU A 99 1.39 5.70 2.72
N PHE A 100 1.22 6.71 3.58
CA PHE A 100 0.39 7.86 3.27
C PHE A 100 0.97 8.66 2.10
N SER A 101 2.29 8.89 2.09
CA SER A 101 2.99 9.60 1.01
C SER A 101 2.85 8.87 -0.33
N ASP A 102 3.07 7.55 -0.36
CA ASP A 102 2.90 6.73 -1.58
C ASP A 102 1.46 6.80 -2.09
N THR A 103 0.50 6.61 -1.19
CA THR A 103 -0.93 6.65 -1.55
C THR A 103 -1.34 8.04 -2.04
N SER A 104 -0.85 9.11 -1.40
CA SER A 104 -1.13 10.49 -1.79
C SER A 104 -0.55 10.81 -3.17
N THR A 105 0.67 10.36 -3.46
CA THR A 105 1.28 10.52 -4.79
C THR A 105 0.45 9.81 -5.86
N ARG A 106 0.05 8.57 -5.62
CA ARG A 106 -0.78 7.81 -6.57
C ARG A 106 -2.16 8.44 -6.78
N LEU A 107 -2.75 9.00 -5.72
CA LEU A 107 -4.00 9.73 -5.82
C LEU A 107 -3.83 11.00 -6.66
N ALA A 108 -2.77 11.77 -6.44
CA ALA A 108 -2.47 12.96 -7.23
C ALA A 108 -2.31 12.63 -8.72
N ASP A 109 -1.59 11.55 -9.04
CA ASP A 109 -1.43 11.09 -10.43
C ASP A 109 -2.77 10.69 -11.06
N LEU A 110 -3.63 9.99 -10.31
CA LEU A 110 -4.97 9.61 -10.80
C LEU A 110 -5.86 10.83 -11.03
N VAL A 111 -5.82 11.81 -10.13
CA VAL A 111 -6.58 13.08 -10.27
C VAL A 111 -6.09 13.84 -11.49
N ALA A 112 -4.78 13.92 -11.73
CA ALA A 112 -4.22 14.57 -12.91
C ALA A 112 -4.67 13.88 -14.20
N GLN A 113 -4.59 12.55 -14.27
CA GLN A 113 -5.05 11.77 -15.43
C GLN A 113 -6.54 11.95 -15.68
N TRP A 114 -7.34 11.93 -14.61
CA TRP A 114 -8.78 12.15 -14.70
C TRP A 114 -9.09 13.55 -15.23
N SER A 115 -8.45 14.58 -14.70
CA SER A 115 -8.64 15.97 -15.11
C SER A 115 -8.31 16.14 -16.60
N GLN A 116 -7.21 15.53 -17.07
CA GLN A 116 -6.82 15.57 -18.48
C GLN A 116 -7.87 14.89 -19.37
N LYS A 117 -8.33 13.69 -19.00
CA LYS A 117 -9.35 12.96 -19.77
C LYS A 117 -10.68 13.71 -19.81
N ARG A 118 -11.06 14.31 -18.70
CA ARG A 118 -12.26 15.15 -18.61
C ARG A 118 -12.18 16.37 -19.52
N GLN A 119 -11.03 17.03 -19.54
CA GLN A 119 -10.82 18.17 -20.45
C GLN A 119 -10.92 17.73 -21.92
N THR A 120 -10.26 16.64 -22.29
CA THR A 120 -10.35 16.07 -23.65
C THR A 120 -11.80 15.76 -24.05
N LEU A 121 -12.59 15.17 -23.13
CA LEU A 121 -13.98 14.89 -23.39
C LEU A 121 -14.80 16.17 -23.60
N ARG A 122 -14.54 17.22 -22.81
CA ARG A 122 -15.18 18.53 -22.97
C ARG A 122 -14.85 19.16 -24.31
N ASP A 123 -13.57 19.11 -24.70
CA ASP A 123 -13.12 19.68 -25.99
C ASP A 123 -13.84 19.02 -27.18
N TYR A 124 -14.04 17.68 -27.15
CA TYR A 124 -14.79 16.98 -28.19
C TYR A 124 -16.28 17.30 -28.18
N VAL A 125 -16.90 17.48 -27.02
CA VAL A 125 -18.30 17.92 -26.92
C VAL A 125 -18.46 19.32 -27.53
N GLU A 126 -17.57 20.25 -27.18
CA GLU A 126 -17.58 21.60 -27.77
C GLU A 126 -17.37 21.60 -29.29
N GLU A 127 -16.53 20.69 -29.81
CA GLU A 127 -16.33 20.54 -31.25
C GLU A 127 -17.57 19.98 -31.94
N ALA A 128 -18.24 18.99 -31.33
CA ALA A 128 -19.51 18.47 -31.81
C ALA A 128 -20.61 19.54 -31.85
N GLU A 129 -20.71 20.36 -30.83
CA GLU A 129 -21.66 21.50 -30.79
C GLU A 129 -21.39 22.53 -31.91
N LYS A 130 -20.11 22.82 -32.20
CA LYS A 130 -19.74 23.74 -33.27
C LYS A 130 -20.18 23.28 -34.66
N ILE A 131 -20.26 21.98 -34.90
CA ILE A 131 -20.77 21.40 -36.16
C ILE A 131 -22.26 21.09 -36.13
N GLY A 132 -22.96 21.48 -35.04
CA GLY A 132 -24.41 21.40 -34.91
C GLY A 132 -24.94 20.08 -34.41
N LEU A 133 -24.11 19.20 -33.87
CA LEU A 133 -24.56 17.94 -33.24
C LEU A 133 -25.08 18.22 -31.83
N THR A 134 -26.11 17.47 -31.45
CA THR A 134 -26.73 17.53 -30.12
C THR A 134 -26.73 16.15 -29.45
N GLU A 135 -27.08 16.08 -28.18
CA GLU A 135 -27.21 14.82 -27.43
C GLU A 135 -28.21 13.82 -28.03
N ASN A 136 -29.12 14.30 -28.91
CA ASN A 136 -30.08 13.45 -29.56
C ASN A 136 -29.58 12.83 -30.86
N ASP A 137 -28.43 13.28 -31.37
CA ASP A 137 -27.89 12.86 -32.66
C ASP A 137 -26.99 11.62 -32.54
N ASP A 138 -26.37 11.44 -31.37
CA ASP A 138 -25.43 10.32 -31.13
C ASP A 138 -25.41 9.86 -29.65
N GLU A 139 -25.44 8.54 -29.43
CA GLU A 139 -25.46 7.94 -28.11
C GLU A 139 -24.19 8.24 -27.31
N ASN A 140 -23.04 8.34 -27.96
CA ASN A 140 -21.78 8.66 -27.28
C ASN A 140 -21.74 10.13 -26.84
N LEU A 141 -22.33 11.02 -27.63
CA LEU A 141 -22.46 12.44 -27.27
C LEU A 141 -23.41 12.59 -26.06
N ALA A 142 -24.55 11.91 -26.05
CA ALA A 142 -25.44 11.85 -24.89
C ALA A 142 -24.76 11.27 -23.65
N ALA A 143 -23.92 10.25 -23.81
CA ALA A 143 -23.14 9.69 -22.71
C ALA A 143 -22.07 10.68 -22.18
N ALA A 144 -21.41 11.43 -23.07
CA ALA A 144 -20.44 12.43 -22.71
C ALA A 144 -21.04 13.56 -21.85
N TYR A 145 -22.22 14.08 -22.23
CA TYR A 145 -22.96 15.07 -21.45
C TYR A 145 -23.28 14.56 -20.04
N ARG A 146 -23.78 13.31 -19.92
CA ARG A 146 -24.07 12.68 -18.63
C ARG A 146 -22.83 12.57 -17.76
N LEU A 147 -21.71 12.08 -18.29
CA LEU A 147 -20.45 11.93 -17.56
C LEU A 147 -19.91 13.28 -17.10
N LEU A 148 -19.94 14.31 -17.96
CA LEU A 148 -19.48 15.64 -17.60
C LEU A 148 -20.36 16.29 -16.52
N ALA A 149 -21.67 16.03 -16.53
CA ALA A 149 -22.59 16.49 -15.50
C ALA A 149 -22.40 15.76 -14.16
N GLU A 150 -22.29 14.44 -14.18
CA GLU A 150 -22.17 13.60 -13.00
C GLU A 150 -20.88 13.90 -12.22
N PHE A 151 -19.76 14.06 -12.93
CA PHE A 151 -18.44 14.29 -12.33
C PHE A 151 -18.01 15.77 -12.31
N GLY A 152 -18.93 16.71 -12.64
CA GLY A 152 -18.65 18.15 -12.64
C GLY A 152 -18.31 18.73 -11.27
N THR A 153 -18.76 18.08 -10.21
CA THR A 153 -18.60 18.54 -8.81
C THR A 153 -17.29 18.14 -8.14
N LEU A 154 -16.46 17.28 -8.77
CA LEU A 154 -15.15 16.90 -8.23
C LEU A 154 -14.13 18.06 -8.24
N ASP A 155 -14.38 19.14 -8.99
CA ASP A 155 -13.61 20.39 -8.92
C ASP A 155 -13.73 21.11 -7.56
N ALA A 156 -14.68 20.70 -6.71
CA ALA A 156 -14.91 21.29 -5.37
C ALA A 156 -14.08 20.61 -4.27
N ILE A 157 -13.26 19.61 -4.59
CA ILE A 157 -12.42 18.87 -3.64
C ILE A 157 -10.94 19.35 -3.69
N GLN A 158 -10.64 20.33 -4.53
CA GLN A 158 -9.40 21.10 -4.49
C GLN A 158 -9.64 22.35 -3.64
#